data_ed8635d57c101a6a5c547a189fb4ea64
#
_entry.id   ed8635d57c101a6a5c547a189fb4ea64
#
_cell.length_a   1.000
_cell.length_b   1.000
_cell.length_c   1.000
_cell.angle_alpha   90.00
_cell.angle_beta   90.00
_cell.angle_gamma   90.00
#
_symmetry.space_group_name_H-M   'P 1'
#
loop_
_entity.id
_entity.type
_entity.pdbx_description
1 polymer ?
#
loop_
_entity_poly.entity_id
_entity_poly.type
_entity_poly.pdbx_seq_one_letter_code
_entity_poly.pdbx_strand_id
1 'polypeptide(L)'
;MSPIEPLVFGHIDGYPVGSLFKDRDALSSARVHGPPMAGIWGRQTEGACSIVMSGGYEDDVDELDYVMYTGHGGQDRPGGTQVRDQDFVDSNKALQVTYENGLPLRVTRGHQIPNGPDEDKGYRYDGLYYINHIEKVRGISGFLICRFHLESETSLKSLERQLAGNLKADYSKTTRTRALVNRVNRDTSLSERLKKLYKHRCQVCDEYLEKPN
;
A
#
# COMPACT_ATOMS: atom_id res chain seq x y z
N MET A 1 1.74 8.85 32.89
CA MET A 1 1.46 8.37 31.53
C MET A 1 2.76 8.49 30.74
N SER A 2 3.31 7.40 30.26
CA SER A 2 4.47 7.48 29.36
C SER A 2 4.08 8.30 28.12
N PRO A 3 4.95 9.17 27.59
CA PRO A 3 4.66 9.93 26.40
C PRO A 3 4.36 8.95 25.26
N ILE A 4 3.27 9.22 24.52
CA ILE A 4 2.92 8.44 23.35
C ILE A 4 4.01 8.71 22.31
N GLU A 5 4.80 7.70 21.99
CA GLU A 5 5.87 7.83 20.99
C GLU A 5 5.30 8.20 19.63
N PRO A 6 5.88 9.18 18.92
CA PRO A 6 5.42 9.59 17.59
C PRO A 6 5.57 8.45 16.57
N LEU A 7 4.62 8.34 15.66
CA LEU A 7 4.75 7.46 14.50
C LEU A 7 5.77 8.07 13.52
N VAL A 8 6.67 7.25 13.00
CA VAL A 8 7.61 7.64 11.96
C VAL A 8 7.12 7.05 10.65
N PHE A 9 6.81 7.91 9.67
CA PHE A 9 6.50 7.52 8.29
C PHE A 9 7.78 7.56 7.45
N GLY A 10 7.96 6.60 6.55
CA GLY A 10 9.18 6.45 5.77
C GLY A 10 10.17 5.44 6.34
N HIS A 11 11.40 5.47 5.86
CA HIS A 11 12.48 4.59 6.30
C HIS A 11 12.89 4.88 7.75
N ILE A 12 13.47 3.88 8.40
CA ILE A 12 14.08 4.03 9.74
C ILE A 12 15.59 4.05 9.57
N ASP A 13 16.24 5.05 10.12
CA ASP A 13 17.68 5.19 10.06
C ASP A 13 18.41 3.97 10.63
N GLY A 14 19.44 3.52 9.94
CA GLY A 14 20.21 2.33 10.31
C GLY A 14 19.62 1.00 9.81
N TYR A 15 18.42 0.99 9.24
CA TYR A 15 17.78 -0.22 8.74
C TYR A 15 17.39 -0.08 7.26
N PRO A 16 18.32 -0.28 6.32
CA PRO A 16 18.03 -0.23 4.89
C PRO A 16 17.09 -1.36 4.47
N VAL A 17 16.51 -1.23 3.27
CA VAL A 17 15.74 -2.31 2.63
C VAL A 17 16.59 -3.57 2.54
N GLY A 18 16.01 -4.71 2.90
CA GLY A 18 16.69 -5.99 3.03
C GLY A 18 17.19 -6.31 4.45
N SER A 19 17.07 -5.37 5.42
CA SER A 19 17.45 -5.64 6.81
C SER A 19 16.67 -6.82 7.38
N LEU A 20 17.36 -7.72 8.08
CA LEU A 20 16.81 -8.93 8.67
C LEU A 20 16.65 -8.79 10.19
N PHE A 21 15.61 -9.40 10.71
CA PHE A 21 15.24 -9.38 12.13
C PHE A 21 14.84 -10.78 12.56
N LYS A 22 15.50 -11.29 13.59
CA LYS A 22 15.27 -12.67 14.05
C LYS A 22 13.83 -12.94 14.52
N ASP A 23 13.17 -11.92 15.07
CA ASP A 23 11.83 -12.03 15.65
C ASP A 23 11.11 -10.67 15.69
N ARG A 24 9.87 -10.66 16.20
CA ARG A 24 9.02 -9.47 16.35
C ARG A 24 9.58 -8.48 17.38
N ASP A 25 10.29 -8.96 18.38
CA ASP A 25 10.90 -8.09 19.40
C ASP A 25 12.07 -7.30 18.81
N ALA A 26 12.87 -7.92 17.93
CA ALA A 26 13.90 -7.24 17.16
C ALA A 26 13.34 -6.17 16.23
N LEU A 27 12.22 -6.45 15.54
CA LEU A 27 11.49 -5.46 14.73
C LEU A 27 11.00 -4.28 15.57
N SER A 28 10.45 -4.56 16.74
CA SER A 28 9.94 -3.55 17.68
C SER A 28 11.06 -2.67 18.23
N SER A 29 12.17 -3.29 18.65
CA SER A 29 13.36 -2.58 19.15
C SER A 29 13.97 -1.66 18.09
N ALA A 30 13.98 -2.10 16.84
CA ALA A 30 14.44 -1.31 15.66
C ALA A 30 13.42 -0.25 15.24
N ARG A 31 12.22 -0.25 15.78
CA ARG A 31 11.11 0.62 15.37
C ARG A 31 10.73 0.53 13.88
N VAL A 32 11.10 -0.56 13.23
CA VAL A 32 10.64 -0.87 11.87
C VAL A 32 9.17 -1.26 11.91
N HIS A 33 8.78 -2.04 12.93
CA HIS A 33 7.38 -2.31 13.26
C HIS A 33 7.22 -2.46 14.78
N GLY A 34 6.46 -1.58 15.42
CA GLY A 34 6.38 -1.48 16.88
C GLY A 34 5.65 -2.61 17.59
N PRO A 35 4.42 -2.99 17.19
CA PRO A 35 3.65 -3.98 17.93
C PRO A 35 4.23 -5.40 17.79
N PRO A 36 4.44 -6.14 18.88
CA PRO A 36 5.00 -7.48 18.82
C PRO A 36 4.02 -8.51 18.24
N MET A 37 2.71 -8.26 18.31
CA MET A 37 1.68 -9.21 17.87
C MET A 37 0.84 -8.70 16.70
N ALA A 38 0.49 -7.41 16.66
CA ALA A 38 -0.36 -6.86 15.61
C ALA A 38 0.37 -6.82 14.26
N GLY A 39 -0.37 -7.06 13.17
CA GLY A 39 0.15 -6.97 11.80
C GLY A 39 0.20 -5.53 11.26
N ILE A 40 -0.52 -4.60 11.88
CA ILE A 40 -0.63 -3.20 11.47
C ILE A 40 -0.18 -2.31 12.63
N TRP A 41 0.70 -1.36 12.36
CA TRP A 41 1.13 -0.35 13.31
C TRP A 41 0.73 1.04 12.86
N GLY A 42 -0.19 1.64 13.59
CA GLY A 42 -0.72 2.96 13.28
C GLY A 42 -1.72 3.45 14.31
N ARG A 43 -2.29 4.63 14.03
CA ARG A 43 -3.37 5.25 14.80
C ARG A 43 -4.46 5.72 13.85
N GLN A 44 -5.71 5.64 14.27
CA GLN A 44 -6.87 5.99 13.45
C GLN A 44 -6.86 7.45 12.95
N THR A 45 -6.18 8.34 13.66
CA THR A 45 -6.11 9.78 13.35
C THR A 45 -4.85 10.18 12.56
N GLU A 46 -3.78 9.39 12.63
CA GLU A 46 -2.48 9.72 12.03
C GLU A 46 -2.17 8.84 10.80
N GLY A 47 -2.75 7.67 10.72
CA GLY A 47 -2.46 6.64 9.73
C GLY A 47 -1.65 5.48 10.29
N ALA A 48 -1.45 4.45 9.48
CA ALA A 48 -0.54 3.34 9.73
C ALA A 48 0.81 3.62 9.09
N CYS A 49 1.90 3.36 9.80
CA CYS A 49 3.26 3.58 9.32
C CYS A 49 3.98 2.29 8.91
N SER A 50 3.47 1.11 9.32
CA SER A 50 4.02 -0.18 8.89
C SER A 50 3.03 -1.33 9.01
N ILE A 51 3.25 -2.36 8.17
CA ILE A 51 2.58 -3.66 8.24
C ILE A 51 3.61 -4.79 8.26
N VAL A 52 3.14 -5.94 8.78
CA VAL A 52 3.86 -7.21 8.71
C VAL A 52 3.00 -8.26 8.04
N MET A 53 3.53 -8.86 7.00
CA MET A 53 2.94 -10.00 6.29
C MET A 53 3.54 -11.28 6.85
N SER A 54 2.71 -12.15 7.41
CA SER A 54 3.11 -13.43 8.00
C SER A 54 2.10 -14.56 7.75
N GLY A 55 1.30 -14.44 6.68
CA GLY A 55 0.33 -15.47 6.27
C GLY A 55 -0.87 -15.60 7.21
N GLY A 56 -1.26 -14.49 7.88
CA GLY A 56 -2.37 -14.48 8.83
C GLY A 56 -3.76 -14.50 8.20
N TYR A 57 -3.88 -14.17 6.91
CA TYR A 57 -5.16 -14.12 6.18
C TYR A 57 -5.06 -14.88 4.86
N GLU A 58 -6.09 -15.67 4.55
CA GLU A 58 -6.18 -16.49 3.34
C GLU A 58 -6.37 -15.67 2.06
N ASP A 59 -6.84 -14.45 2.19
CA ASP A 59 -7.09 -13.50 1.09
C ASP A 59 -5.87 -12.62 0.75
N ASP A 60 -4.76 -12.74 1.49
CA ASP A 60 -3.53 -12.01 1.19
C ASP A 60 -2.90 -12.51 -0.12
N VAL A 61 -2.50 -11.58 -0.99
CA VAL A 61 -1.71 -11.87 -2.20
C VAL A 61 -0.43 -11.08 -2.15
N ASP A 62 0.70 -11.74 -2.41
CA ASP A 62 2.02 -11.16 -2.40
C ASP A 62 2.76 -11.44 -3.72
N GLU A 63 2.88 -10.43 -4.55
CA GLU A 63 3.62 -10.43 -5.81
C GLU A 63 4.89 -9.56 -5.73
N LEU A 64 5.51 -9.48 -4.56
CA LEU A 64 6.67 -8.64 -4.24
C LEU A 64 6.34 -7.15 -4.35
N ASP A 65 6.43 -6.57 -5.54
CA ASP A 65 6.18 -5.14 -5.77
C ASP A 65 4.71 -4.74 -5.66
N TYR A 66 3.80 -5.71 -5.74
CA TYR A 66 2.37 -5.53 -5.56
C TYR A 66 1.85 -6.48 -4.48
N VAL A 67 1.07 -5.95 -3.55
CA VAL A 67 0.49 -6.69 -2.44
C VAL A 67 -1.00 -6.37 -2.32
N MET A 68 -1.85 -7.39 -2.23
CA MET A 68 -3.19 -7.25 -1.69
C MET A 68 -3.16 -7.69 -0.22
N TYR A 69 -3.34 -6.74 0.67
CA TYR A 69 -3.29 -6.95 2.12
C TYR A 69 -4.69 -6.95 2.71
N THR A 70 -5.02 -7.99 3.47
CA THR A 70 -6.30 -8.12 4.17
C THR A 70 -6.24 -7.38 5.50
N GLY A 71 -7.27 -6.61 5.79
CA GLY A 71 -7.39 -5.86 7.03
C GLY A 71 -7.46 -6.76 8.26
N HIS A 72 -7.37 -6.12 9.42
CA HIS A 72 -7.44 -6.79 10.71
C HIS A 72 -8.87 -7.12 11.13
N GLY A 73 -9.02 -8.24 11.84
CA GLY A 73 -10.24 -8.64 12.55
C GLY A 73 -11.07 -9.70 11.83
N GLY A 74 -12.15 -10.09 12.48
CA GLY A 74 -13.12 -11.04 11.95
C GLY A 74 -12.74 -12.51 12.02
N GLN A 75 -11.51 -12.87 12.39
CA GLN A 75 -11.07 -14.27 12.57
C GLN A 75 -11.57 -14.86 13.90
N ASP A 76 -11.70 -16.19 13.95
CA ASP A 76 -12.01 -16.95 15.18
C ASP A 76 -10.85 -16.89 16.19
N ARG A 77 -9.62 -16.89 15.69
CA ARG A 77 -8.35 -16.78 16.41
C ARG A 77 -7.29 -16.18 15.48
N PRO A 78 -6.19 -15.62 16.00
CA PRO A 78 -5.09 -15.14 15.16
C PRO A 78 -4.59 -16.22 14.19
N GLY A 79 -4.57 -15.92 12.88
CA GLY A 79 -4.21 -16.85 11.82
C GLY A 79 -5.25 -17.96 11.55
N GLY A 80 -6.44 -17.84 12.11
CA GLY A 80 -7.56 -18.75 11.91
C GLY A 80 -8.47 -18.35 10.75
N THR A 81 -9.65 -18.96 10.71
CA THR A 81 -10.64 -18.75 9.66
C THR A 81 -11.40 -17.43 9.87
N GLN A 82 -11.70 -16.73 8.78
CA GLN A 82 -12.59 -15.57 8.82
C GLN A 82 -14.02 -16.05 9.13
N VAL A 83 -14.61 -15.51 10.21
CA VAL A 83 -15.95 -15.92 10.73
C VAL A 83 -16.89 -14.74 10.93
N ARG A 84 -16.43 -13.51 10.66
CA ARG A 84 -17.21 -12.27 10.76
C ARG A 84 -16.72 -11.26 9.74
N ASP A 85 -17.60 -10.34 9.36
CA ASP A 85 -17.24 -9.21 8.52
C ASP A 85 -16.21 -8.29 9.21
N GLN A 86 -15.31 -7.73 8.41
CA GLN A 86 -14.43 -6.63 8.80
C GLN A 86 -15.09 -5.29 8.50
N ASP A 87 -14.56 -4.24 9.13
CA ASP A 87 -14.93 -2.86 8.81
C ASP A 87 -13.71 -1.93 8.88
N PHE A 88 -13.84 -0.72 8.30
CA PHE A 88 -12.83 0.33 8.37
C PHE A 88 -12.84 1.01 9.74
N VAL A 89 -12.52 0.22 10.78
CA VAL A 89 -12.36 0.66 12.18
C VAL A 89 -10.97 0.27 12.68
N ASP A 90 -10.56 0.80 13.80
CA ASP A 90 -9.28 0.48 14.48
C ASP A 90 -8.08 0.52 13.52
N SER A 91 -7.34 -0.56 13.40
CA SER A 91 -6.16 -0.67 12.53
C SER A 91 -6.51 -0.52 11.03
N ASN A 92 -7.69 -0.96 10.61
CA ASN A 92 -8.18 -0.78 9.24
C ASN A 92 -8.45 0.70 8.94
N LYS A 93 -8.97 1.46 9.94
CA LYS A 93 -9.12 2.91 9.81
C LYS A 93 -7.77 3.61 9.69
N ALA A 94 -6.75 3.15 10.42
CA ALA A 94 -5.40 3.69 10.27
C ALA A 94 -4.85 3.49 8.85
N LEU A 95 -5.04 2.31 8.23
CA LEU A 95 -4.67 2.07 6.83
C LEU A 95 -5.48 2.93 5.86
N GLN A 96 -6.78 3.12 6.12
CA GLN A 96 -7.61 4.04 5.33
C GLN A 96 -7.07 5.47 5.37
N VAL A 97 -6.68 5.98 6.55
CA VAL A 97 -6.08 7.31 6.71
C VAL A 97 -4.73 7.41 5.98
N THR A 98 -3.91 6.34 6.00
CA THR A 98 -2.68 6.23 5.21
C THR A 98 -2.97 6.41 3.72
N TYR A 99 -3.99 5.71 3.19
CA TYR A 99 -4.43 5.84 1.81
C TYR A 99 -4.92 7.26 1.48
N GLU A 100 -5.80 7.82 2.31
CA GLU A 100 -6.40 9.15 2.09
C GLU A 100 -5.36 10.27 2.04
N ASN A 101 -4.25 10.11 2.77
CA ASN A 101 -3.16 11.09 2.85
C ASN A 101 -1.93 10.74 1.98
N GLY A 102 -1.95 9.62 1.25
CA GLY A 102 -0.84 9.18 0.42
C GLY A 102 0.45 8.94 1.19
N LEU A 103 0.35 8.47 2.45
CA LEU A 103 1.52 8.26 3.31
C LEU A 103 2.26 6.97 2.94
N PRO A 104 3.60 6.96 3.06
CA PRO A 104 4.38 5.75 2.88
C PRO A 104 4.15 4.75 4.00
N LEU A 105 4.05 3.47 3.64
CA LEU A 105 3.84 2.35 4.54
C LEU A 105 5.03 1.40 4.45
N ARG A 106 5.71 1.13 5.57
CA ARG A 106 6.76 0.10 5.60
C ARG A 106 6.15 -1.28 5.53
N VAL A 107 6.69 -2.13 4.65
CA VAL A 107 6.29 -3.54 4.54
C VAL A 107 7.42 -4.42 5.04
N THR A 108 7.08 -5.34 5.93
CA THR A 108 7.97 -6.37 6.46
C THR A 108 7.36 -7.74 6.16
N ARG A 109 8.15 -8.65 5.61
CA ARG A 109 7.76 -10.04 5.36
C ARG A 109 8.35 -10.98 6.38
N GLY A 110 7.53 -11.86 6.93
CA GLY A 110 7.96 -12.96 7.80
C GLY A 110 8.29 -14.21 6.99
N HIS A 111 9.07 -15.11 7.57
CA HIS A 111 9.45 -16.38 6.96
C HIS A 111 8.25 -17.32 6.65
N GLN A 112 7.07 -17.03 7.20
CA GLN A 112 5.88 -17.88 7.02
C GLN A 112 5.22 -17.75 5.64
N ILE A 113 5.63 -16.77 4.83
CA ILE A 113 5.07 -16.55 3.49
C ILE A 113 6.10 -16.85 2.39
N PRO A 114 5.65 -17.24 1.18
CA PRO A 114 6.56 -17.67 0.11
C PRO A 114 7.64 -16.66 -0.27
N ASN A 115 7.32 -15.37 -0.24
CA ASN A 115 8.25 -14.28 -0.56
C ASN A 115 9.01 -13.75 0.67
N GLY A 116 8.84 -14.39 1.83
CA GLY A 116 9.56 -14.06 3.06
C GLY A 116 11.03 -14.46 3.02
N PRO A 117 11.80 -14.10 4.06
CA PRO A 117 13.17 -14.61 4.23
C PRO A 117 13.15 -16.10 4.61
N ASP A 118 14.32 -16.75 4.60
CA ASP A 118 14.47 -18.11 5.11
C ASP A 118 14.04 -18.20 6.59
N GLU A 119 13.62 -19.39 7.04
CA GLU A 119 13.02 -19.58 8.37
C GLU A 119 13.93 -19.10 9.52
N ASP A 120 15.23 -19.36 9.41
CA ASP A 120 16.23 -18.95 10.40
C ASP A 120 16.49 -17.43 10.44
N LYS A 121 16.01 -16.68 9.44
CA LYS A 121 16.17 -15.21 9.32
C LYS A 121 14.98 -14.41 9.86
N GLY A 122 13.88 -15.06 10.19
CA GLY A 122 12.70 -14.48 10.83
C GLY A 122 11.92 -13.50 9.95
N TYR A 123 12.32 -12.23 9.91
CA TYR A 123 11.61 -11.15 9.20
C TYR A 123 12.58 -10.32 8.35
N ARG A 124 12.08 -9.82 7.20
CA ARG A 124 12.83 -8.92 6.31
C ARG A 124 12.05 -7.63 6.07
N TYR A 125 12.72 -6.49 6.22
CA TYR A 125 12.17 -5.20 5.82
C TYR A 125 12.30 -5.03 4.30
N ASP A 126 11.18 -4.91 3.59
CA ASP A 126 11.14 -4.88 2.13
C ASP A 126 10.89 -3.48 1.53
N GLY A 127 10.93 -2.45 2.38
CA GLY A 127 10.87 -1.07 1.90
C GLY A 127 9.52 -0.39 2.07
N LEU A 128 9.34 0.70 1.32
CA LEU A 128 8.14 1.52 1.34
C LEU A 128 7.19 1.11 0.24
N TYR A 129 5.91 1.09 0.59
CA TYR A 129 4.79 0.86 -0.30
C TYR A 129 3.77 1.98 -0.14
N TYR A 130 2.94 2.17 -1.14
CA TYR A 130 1.83 3.11 -1.10
C TYR A 130 0.54 2.37 -1.37
N ILE A 131 -0.50 2.67 -0.58
CA ILE A 131 -1.83 2.14 -0.83
C ILE A 131 -2.42 2.92 -1.99
N ASN A 132 -2.69 2.27 -3.11
CA ASN A 132 -3.25 2.88 -4.30
C ASN A 132 -4.77 2.65 -4.45
N HIS A 133 -5.31 1.64 -3.77
CA HIS A 133 -6.74 1.35 -3.76
C HIS A 133 -7.16 0.66 -2.44
N ILE A 134 -8.37 0.96 -1.98
CA ILE A 134 -9.01 0.28 -0.85
C ILE A 134 -10.42 -0.14 -1.25
N GLU A 135 -10.84 -1.31 -0.77
CA GLU A 135 -12.17 -1.83 -1.05
C GLU A 135 -12.70 -2.68 0.12
N LYS A 136 -14.01 -2.83 0.19
CA LYS A 136 -14.67 -3.80 1.07
C LYS A 136 -15.35 -4.83 0.19
N VAL A 137 -14.82 -6.04 0.17
CA VAL A 137 -15.23 -7.12 -0.75
C VAL A 137 -15.49 -8.40 0.01
N ARG A 138 -16.14 -9.36 -0.64
CA ARG A 138 -16.37 -10.70 -0.10
C ARG A 138 -15.10 -11.52 -0.30
N GLY A 139 -14.50 -11.97 0.80
CA GLY A 139 -13.32 -12.83 0.82
C GLY A 139 -13.65 -14.30 0.56
N ILE A 140 -12.61 -15.13 0.54
CA ILE A 140 -12.67 -16.59 0.27
C ILE A 140 -13.65 -17.30 1.22
N SER A 141 -13.62 -17.00 2.51
CA SER A 141 -14.55 -17.54 3.52
C SER A 141 -15.98 -16.98 3.44
N GLY A 142 -16.27 -16.09 2.48
CA GLY A 142 -17.62 -15.56 2.24
C GLY A 142 -18.02 -14.36 3.09
N PHE A 143 -17.17 -13.89 4.00
CA PHE A 143 -17.39 -12.67 4.79
C PHE A 143 -16.83 -11.44 4.09
N LEU A 144 -17.33 -10.25 4.45
CA LEU A 144 -16.79 -8.99 3.95
C LEU A 144 -15.44 -8.71 4.62
N ILE A 145 -14.43 -8.42 3.82
CA ILE A 145 -13.09 -8.05 4.26
C ILE A 145 -12.72 -6.65 3.76
N CYS A 146 -11.89 -5.94 4.54
CA CYS A 146 -11.23 -4.72 4.10
C CYS A 146 -9.96 -5.12 3.36
N ARG A 147 -9.85 -4.77 2.09
CA ARG A 147 -8.69 -5.07 1.24
C ARG A 147 -7.97 -3.80 0.86
N PHE A 148 -6.64 -3.84 0.97
CA PHE A 148 -5.74 -2.74 0.67
C PHE A 148 -4.77 -3.18 -0.41
N HIS A 149 -4.73 -2.45 -1.52
CA HIS A 149 -3.83 -2.70 -2.64
C HIS A 149 -2.62 -1.79 -2.50
N LEU A 150 -1.45 -2.40 -2.39
CA LEU A 150 -0.19 -1.70 -2.15
C LEU A 150 0.74 -1.90 -3.34
N GLU A 151 1.49 -0.85 -3.67
CA GLU A 151 2.52 -0.88 -4.70
C GLU A 151 3.83 -0.35 -4.14
N SER A 152 4.95 -1.02 -4.45
CA SER A 152 6.27 -0.65 -3.94
C SER A 152 6.71 0.71 -4.49
N GLU A 153 7.46 1.47 -3.69
CA GLU A 153 8.07 2.71 -4.13
C GLU A 153 8.99 2.50 -5.34
N THR A 154 9.65 1.35 -5.41
CA THR A 154 10.55 0.99 -6.51
C THR A 154 9.79 0.83 -7.83
N SER A 155 8.64 0.14 -7.80
CA SER A 155 7.76 -0.01 -8.96
C SER A 155 7.24 1.34 -9.44
N LEU A 156 6.74 2.17 -8.54
CA LEU A 156 6.23 3.52 -8.86
C LEU A 156 7.30 4.40 -9.49
N LYS A 157 8.51 4.44 -8.92
CA LYS A 157 9.65 5.20 -9.50
C LYS A 157 10.09 4.66 -10.87
N SER A 158 10.00 3.34 -11.09
CA SER A 158 10.27 2.73 -12.39
C SER A 158 9.26 3.18 -13.45
N LEU A 159 7.97 3.15 -13.10
CA LEU A 159 6.90 3.60 -13.97
C LEU A 159 7.03 5.10 -14.32
N GLU A 160 7.31 5.95 -13.34
CA GLU A 160 7.56 7.38 -13.56
C GLU A 160 8.73 7.63 -14.53
N ARG A 161 9.84 6.90 -14.39
CA ARG A 161 10.99 7.00 -15.31
C ARG A 161 10.63 6.57 -16.72
N GLN A 162 9.85 5.49 -16.88
CA GLN A 162 9.38 5.03 -18.19
C GLN A 162 8.47 6.06 -18.85
N LEU A 163 7.53 6.64 -18.10
CA LEU A 163 6.65 7.69 -18.61
C LEU A 163 7.43 8.94 -18.99
N ALA A 164 8.38 9.39 -18.17
CA ALA A 164 9.23 10.54 -18.46
C ALA A 164 10.15 10.28 -19.68
N GLY A 165 10.65 9.05 -19.83
CA GLY A 165 11.44 8.64 -21.02
C GLY A 165 10.61 8.65 -22.29
N ASN A 166 9.39 8.14 -22.25
CA ASN A 166 8.45 8.13 -23.38
C ASN A 166 8.04 9.55 -23.78
N LEU A 167 7.79 10.45 -22.82
CA LEU A 167 7.50 11.85 -23.09
C LEU A 167 8.68 12.56 -23.79
N LYS A 168 9.92 12.31 -23.37
CA LYS A 168 11.13 12.86 -24.05
C LYS A 168 11.34 12.30 -25.45
N ALA A 169 11.00 11.02 -25.68
CA ALA A 169 11.13 10.40 -26.99
C ALA A 169 10.11 10.94 -28.02
N ASP A 170 8.92 11.31 -27.54
CA ASP A 170 7.84 11.79 -28.40
C ASP A 170 8.07 13.22 -28.91
N TYR A 171 8.81 14.06 -28.16
CA TYR A 171 9.17 15.42 -28.60
C TYR A 171 10.25 15.46 -29.71
N SER A 172 10.95 14.36 -29.98
CA SER A 172 12.07 14.33 -30.93
C SER A 172 11.73 13.76 -32.33
N LYS A 173 10.51 13.24 -32.53
CA LYS A 173 10.09 12.66 -33.83
C LYS A 173 8.66 13.05 -34.19
N THR A 174 8.51 14.13 -34.96
CA THR A 174 7.28 14.42 -35.71
C THR A 174 7.18 13.47 -36.89
N THR A 175 6.82 12.22 -36.66
CA THR A 175 6.41 11.32 -37.74
C THR A 175 5.03 10.78 -37.41
N ARG A 176 4.03 11.10 -38.24
CA ARG A 176 2.68 10.56 -38.13
C ARG A 176 2.71 9.05 -38.32
N THR A 177 2.83 8.30 -37.26
CA THR A 177 2.59 6.85 -37.23
C THR A 177 1.24 6.62 -36.57
N ARG A 178 0.32 5.97 -37.28
CA ARG A 178 -0.92 5.43 -36.70
C ARG A 178 -0.51 4.37 -35.70
N ALA A 179 -0.37 4.74 -34.42
CA ALA A 179 -0.22 3.79 -33.33
C ALA A 179 -1.62 3.28 -32.96
N LEU A 180 -1.80 1.97 -32.97
CA LEU A 180 -2.89 1.30 -32.25
C LEU A 180 -2.70 1.60 -30.76
N VAL A 181 -3.47 2.55 -30.26
CA VAL A 181 -3.48 2.88 -28.83
C VAL A 181 -4.22 1.76 -28.11
N ASN A 182 -3.49 0.86 -27.46
CA ASN A 182 -4.06 0.06 -26.39
C ASN A 182 -4.56 1.04 -25.33
N ARG A 183 -5.87 1.17 -25.22
CA ARG A 183 -6.49 1.95 -24.13
C ARG A 183 -6.09 1.29 -22.82
N VAL A 184 -5.15 1.89 -22.13
CA VAL A 184 -5.02 1.68 -20.68
C VAL A 184 -6.37 2.06 -20.08
N ASN A 185 -7.03 1.14 -19.43
CA ASN A 185 -8.22 1.44 -18.62
C ASN A 185 -7.80 2.45 -17.56
N ARG A 186 -8.04 3.73 -17.82
CA ARG A 186 -7.84 4.78 -16.82
C ARG A 186 -8.83 4.52 -15.70
N ASP A 187 -8.31 4.40 -14.50
CA ASP A 187 -9.15 4.42 -13.31
C ASP A 187 -9.95 5.73 -13.32
N THR A 188 -11.24 5.59 -13.64
CA THR A 188 -12.17 6.72 -13.72
C THR A 188 -12.31 7.40 -12.36
N SER A 189 -12.09 6.69 -11.26
CA SER A 189 -12.19 7.19 -9.90
C SER A 189 -11.06 8.19 -9.59
N LEU A 190 -9.83 7.89 -9.99
CA LEU A 190 -8.69 8.81 -9.84
C LEU A 190 -8.88 10.07 -10.69
N SER A 191 -9.35 9.91 -11.93
CA SER A 191 -9.66 11.03 -12.83
C SER A 191 -10.76 11.94 -12.26
N GLU A 192 -11.81 11.37 -11.66
CA GLU A 192 -12.88 12.14 -11.02
C GLU A 192 -12.41 12.84 -9.74
N ARG A 193 -11.56 12.20 -8.93
CA ARG A 193 -10.97 12.82 -7.74
C ARG A 193 -10.09 14.01 -8.10
N LEU A 194 -9.23 13.89 -9.12
CA LEU A 194 -8.42 14.98 -9.63
C LEU A 194 -9.29 16.14 -10.17
N LYS A 195 -10.34 15.83 -10.94
CA LYS A 195 -11.28 16.85 -11.42
C LYS A 195 -11.96 17.60 -10.28
N LYS A 196 -12.40 16.89 -9.23
CA LYS A 196 -12.99 17.51 -8.03
C LYS A 196 -11.98 18.38 -7.28
N LEU A 197 -10.74 17.90 -7.10
CA LEU A 197 -9.67 18.62 -6.41
C LEU A 197 -9.38 19.97 -7.11
N TYR A 198 -9.33 19.97 -8.43
CA TYR A 198 -9.07 21.17 -9.25
C TYR A 198 -10.34 21.86 -9.75
N LYS A 199 -11.50 21.58 -9.14
CA LYS A 199 -12.81 22.19 -9.47
C LYS A 199 -13.12 22.17 -10.98
N HIS A 200 -12.74 21.09 -11.67
CA HIS A 200 -12.87 20.92 -13.12
C HIS A 200 -12.15 21.97 -13.97
N ARG A 201 -11.11 22.62 -13.46
CA ARG A 201 -10.32 23.61 -14.21
C ARG A 201 -8.98 23.03 -14.67
N CYS A 202 -8.55 23.41 -15.86
CA CYS A 202 -7.22 23.08 -16.38
C CYS A 202 -6.15 23.84 -15.58
N GLN A 203 -5.13 23.13 -15.08
CA GLN A 203 -4.05 23.75 -14.27
C GLN A 203 -3.06 24.57 -15.11
N VAL A 204 -3.17 24.53 -16.43
CA VAL A 204 -2.27 25.26 -17.35
C VAL A 204 -2.93 26.50 -17.92
N CYS A 205 -4.21 26.42 -18.33
CA CYS A 205 -4.92 27.54 -18.99
C CYS A 205 -6.14 28.03 -18.21
N ASP A 206 -6.45 27.44 -17.05
CA ASP A 206 -7.62 27.73 -16.20
C ASP A 206 -8.99 27.56 -16.87
N GLU A 207 -9.03 26.98 -18.09
CA GLU A 207 -10.29 26.69 -18.76
C GLU A 207 -11.06 25.57 -18.05
N TYR A 208 -12.40 25.65 -18.14
CA TYR A 208 -13.29 24.64 -17.58
C TYR A 208 -13.32 23.39 -18.47
N LEU A 209 -13.08 22.21 -17.88
CA LEU A 209 -13.08 20.93 -18.58
C LEU A 209 -14.52 20.39 -18.63
N GLU A 210 -15.22 20.60 -19.72
CA GLU A 210 -16.55 20.06 -19.94
C GLU A 210 -16.51 18.52 -20.13
N LYS A 211 -17.58 17.84 -19.70
CA LYS A 211 -17.76 16.43 -20.05
C LYS A 211 -18.00 16.33 -21.56
N PRO A 212 -17.34 15.44 -22.29
CA PRO A 212 -17.77 15.11 -23.62
C PRO A 212 -19.17 14.47 -23.54
N ASN A 213 -20.08 15.00 -24.36
CA ASN A 213 -21.43 14.44 -24.54
C ASN A 213 -21.37 12.97 -24.99
#